data_45cf5acdf1776a1f0a53bcbdf7d7d94a
#
_entry.id   45cf5acdf1776a1f0a53bcbdf7d7d94a
#
_cell.length_a   1.000
_cell.length_b   1.000
_cell.length_c   1.000
_cell.angle_alpha   90.00
_cell.angle_beta   90.00
_cell.angle_gamma   90.00
#
_symmetry.space_group_name_H-M   'P 1'
#
loop_
_entity.id
_entity.type
_entity.pdbx_description
1 polymer ?
#
loop_
_entity_poly.entity_id
_entity_poly.type
_entity_poly.pdbx_seq_one_letter_code
_entity_poly.pdbx_strand_id
1 'polypeptide(L)'
;VAQRCVCRVEGLCFFAPEAGLIPRRNLLKSYEEGLAWLRLQLVGEDGLCNDKTALDRLQFPEFQPQLFLRSGHLQTVASVFLRGNRIPYTARQHQIALEDGDQLVLHDDCPSAWQPHQRVVLLVHGLTGCHLSSYMVGISYKLAQLGLRVFRLDLRGCGAGLHLARRSCHAGSSADLAEAISFINRTCPQSQLAVAGFSLGGNILLKFLGEHRYREVECVTRAIAINPPLNLIDCERTMSRTGFGIYSRYFAQRLHRQLLERQAAQDGVVFPEGYRQPRSLREFDERYTAPAAGFDNADHYYRSSSSDQFVPHIQTPTQIIASRDDPLIPIDNLLRLKLSDFVNRHVTDHGGHLAFVGRGHCDADRYWIDWRVVDWVTW
;
A
#
# COMPACT_ATOMS: atom_id res chain seq x y z
N VAL A 1 -19.05 -23.37 0.28
CA VAL A 1 -17.82 -24.15 0.03
C VAL A 1 -16.69 -23.14 0.11
N ALA A 2 -15.97 -23.13 1.23
CA ALA A 2 -14.87 -22.19 1.46
C ALA A 2 -13.66 -22.63 0.62
N GLN A 3 -13.35 -21.91 -0.42
CA GLN A 3 -12.09 -22.04 -1.14
C GLN A 3 -10.96 -21.46 -0.29
N ARG A 4 -10.15 -22.33 0.27
CA ARG A 4 -8.88 -21.98 0.92
C ARG A 4 -7.87 -21.66 -0.18
N CYS A 5 -7.54 -20.38 -0.38
CA CYS A 5 -6.31 -19.99 -1.07
C CYS A 5 -5.13 -20.35 -0.16
N VAL A 6 -4.52 -21.52 -0.43
CA VAL A 6 -3.33 -21.99 0.28
C VAL A 6 -2.11 -21.45 -0.45
N CYS A 7 -1.48 -20.41 0.09
CA CYS A 7 -0.10 -20.11 -0.25
C CYS A 7 0.80 -21.16 0.41
N ARG A 8 1.09 -22.25 -0.28
CA ARG A 8 2.15 -23.18 0.11
C ARG A 8 3.51 -22.60 -0.27
N VAL A 9 4.30 -22.31 0.72
CA VAL A 9 5.74 -22.16 0.58
C VAL A 9 6.35 -23.51 0.89
N GLU A 10 6.80 -24.22 -0.15
CA GLU A 10 7.51 -25.49 0.03
C GLU A 10 8.89 -25.24 0.63
N GLY A 11 9.18 -25.90 1.75
CA GLY A 11 10.52 -26.32 2.09
C GLY A 11 11.15 -25.86 3.40
N LEU A 12 10.42 -25.34 4.42
CA LEU A 12 10.99 -25.21 5.77
C LEU A 12 9.88 -25.23 6.83
N CYS A 13 9.72 -26.38 7.49
CA CYS A 13 8.95 -26.51 8.72
C CYS A 13 9.77 -25.98 9.88
N PHE A 14 9.46 -24.79 10.39
CA PHE A 14 9.88 -24.37 11.71
C PHE A 14 8.68 -24.37 12.64
N PHE A 15 8.76 -25.18 13.69
CA PHE A 15 7.83 -25.14 14.81
C PHE A 15 7.94 -23.78 15.50
N ALA A 16 6.87 -22.99 15.49
CA ALA A 16 6.76 -21.82 16.33
C ALA A 16 6.27 -22.23 17.72
N PRO A 17 6.90 -21.76 18.82
CA PRO A 17 6.38 -21.96 20.16
C PRO A 17 5.06 -21.20 20.33
N GLU A 18 4.12 -21.80 21.03
CA GLU A 18 2.83 -21.20 21.41
C GLU A 18 3.05 -19.88 22.16
N ALA A 19 2.81 -18.76 21.49
CA ALA A 19 2.75 -17.46 22.13
C ALA A 19 1.39 -17.31 22.82
N GLY A 20 1.40 -17.21 24.14
CA GLY A 20 0.23 -17.11 24.99
C GLY A 20 -0.73 -16.01 24.56
N LEU A 21 -2.02 -16.33 24.62
CA LEU A 21 -3.15 -15.42 24.41
C LEU A 21 -3.05 -14.24 25.39
N ILE A 22 -2.84 -13.02 24.89
CA ILE A 22 -3.01 -11.79 25.66
C ILE A 22 -4.51 -11.67 25.98
N PRO A 23 -4.92 -11.53 27.26
CA PRO A 23 -6.32 -11.43 27.63
C PRO A 23 -6.98 -10.21 26.96
N ARG A 24 -8.17 -10.39 26.39
CA ARG A 24 -8.99 -9.34 25.72
C ARG A 24 -9.15 -8.06 26.56
N ARG A 25 -9.11 -8.15 27.89
CA ARG A 25 -9.22 -7.01 28.82
C ARG A 25 -8.04 -6.03 28.74
N ASN A 26 -6.82 -6.50 28.45
CA ASN A 26 -5.65 -5.62 28.38
C ASN A 26 -5.55 -4.90 27.03
N LEU A 27 -6.05 -5.50 25.95
CA LEU A 27 -6.17 -4.85 24.64
C LEU A 27 -7.17 -3.69 24.68
N LEU A 28 -8.34 -3.87 25.31
CA LEU A 28 -9.35 -2.82 25.44
C LEU A 28 -8.87 -1.64 26.29
N LYS A 29 -8.13 -1.89 27.37
CA LYS A 29 -7.66 -0.83 28.27
C LYS A 29 -6.57 0.04 27.63
N SER A 30 -5.60 -0.55 26.94
CA SER A 30 -4.59 0.22 26.17
C SER A 30 -5.20 0.92 24.96
N TYR A 31 -6.30 0.39 24.44
CA TYR A 31 -7.06 0.97 23.34
C TYR A 31 -7.87 2.20 23.81
N GLU A 32 -8.51 2.12 24.97
CA GLU A 32 -9.23 3.23 25.59
C GLU A 32 -8.30 4.37 26.02
N GLU A 33 -7.10 4.05 26.51
CA GLU A 33 -6.07 5.04 26.83
C GLU A 33 -5.49 5.71 25.58
N GLY A 34 -5.28 4.97 24.50
CA GLY A 34 -4.90 5.50 23.17
C GLY A 34 -6.01 6.35 22.55
N LEU A 35 -7.27 5.95 22.69
CA LEU A 35 -8.43 6.73 22.25
C LEU A 35 -8.66 8.00 23.08
N ALA A 36 -8.33 7.97 24.38
CA ALA A 36 -8.39 9.15 25.23
C ALA A 36 -7.34 10.20 24.82
N TRP A 37 -6.14 9.75 24.43
CA TRP A 37 -5.10 10.63 23.88
C TRP A 37 -5.50 11.25 22.54
N LEU A 38 -6.08 10.45 21.63
CA LEU A 38 -6.66 10.90 20.35
C LEU A 38 -7.84 11.87 20.54
N ARG A 39 -8.72 11.61 21.52
CA ARG A 39 -9.87 12.50 21.83
C ARG A 39 -9.41 13.85 22.41
N LEU A 40 -8.32 13.90 23.15
CA LEU A 40 -7.76 15.17 23.67
C LEU A 40 -7.14 16.04 22.57
N GLN A 41 -6.76 15.46 21.43
CA GLN A 41 -6.29 16.21 20.25
C GLN A 41 -7.41 16.62 19.28
N LEU A 42 -8.61 15.99 19.37
CA LEU A 42 -9.71 16.20 18.44
C LEU A 42 -10.71 17.30 18.84
N VAL A 43 -10.49 18.03 19.93
CA VAL A 43 -11.32 19.18 20.31
C VAL A 43 -10.78 20.47 19.68
N GLY A 44 -11.06 20.61 18.39
CA GLY A 44 -10.91 21.84 17.63
C GLY A 44 -12.04 21.82 16.61
N GLU A 45 -13.19 22.40 16.97
CA GLU A 45 -14.21 22.80 16.02
C GLU A 45 -13.59 23.82 15.10
N ASP A 46 -13.48 23.48 13.78
CA ASP A 46 -13.80 24.42 12.69
C ASP A 46 -13.36 23.84 11.35
N GLY A 47 -14.18 24.10 10.34
CA GLY A 47 -14.20 23.58 9.00
C GLY A 47 -12.88 23.57 8.22
N LEU A 48 -12.84 22.68 7.20
CA LEU A 48 -11.94 22.63 6.03
C LEU A 48 -10.63 23.44 6.18
N CYS A 49 -9.68 22.93 6.96
CA CYS A 49 -8.36 23.51 7.02
C CYS A 49 -7.52 22.95 5.86
N ASN A 50 -7.55 23.61 4.72
CA ASN A 50 -6.60 23.48 3.61
C ASN A 50 -5.27 24.19 3.95
N ASP A 51 -4.90 24.26 5.23
CA ASP A 51 -3.82 25.11 5.68
C ASP A 51 -2.50 24.32 5.76
N LYS A 52 -1.47 24.84 5.10
CA LYS A 52 -0.07 24.38 5.15
C LYS A 52 0.42 24.22 6.59
N THR A 53 -0.05 25.08 7.51
CA THR A 53 0.29 25.02 8.94
C THR A 53 -0.21 23.76 9.63
N ALA A 54 -1.19 23.08 9.06
CA ALA A 54 -1.72 21.83 9.58
C ALA A 54 -0.76 20.67 9.34
N LEU A 55 -0.14 20.58 8.15
CA LEU A 55 0.83 19.52 7.82
C LEU A 55 2.04 19.50 8.78
N ASP A 56 2.46 20.66 9.28
CA ASP A 56 3.61 20.81 10.18
C ASP A 56 3.27 20.44 11.63
N ARG A 57 1.99 20.32 12.00
CA ARG A 57 1.54 20.05 13.38
C ARG A 57 1.54 18.57 13.74
N LEU A 58 1.35 17.67 12.76
CA LEU A 58 1.33 16.23 13.05
C LEU A 58 2.75 15.69 13.19
N GLN A 59 3.20 15.54 14.43
CA GLN A 59 4.48 14.92 14.75
C GLN A 59 4.27 13.43 15.05
N PHE A 60 4.89 12.57 14.27
CA PHE A 60 4.89 11.14 14.56
C PHE A 60 5.90 10.81 15.65
N PRO A 61 5.58 9.90 16.58
CA PRO A 61 6.55 9.40 17.55
C PRO A 61 7.71 8.72 16.84
N GLU A 62 8.92 8.83 17.43
CA GLU A 62 10.13 8.21 16.89
C GLU A 62 9.95 6.70 16.75
N PHE A 63 10.34 6.16 15.59
CA PHE A 63 10.34 4.71 15.39
C PHE A 63 11.53 4.06 16.10
N GLN A 64 11.26 3.18 17.04
CA GLN A 64 12.26 2.37 17.73
C GLN A 64 12.13 0.91 17.33
N PRO A 65 13.09 0.35 16.55
CA PRO A 65 13.01 -1.03 16.10
C PRO A 65 13.10 -2.02 17.25
N GLN A 66 12.43 -3.17 17.14
CA GLN A 66 12.57 -4.27 18.09
C GLN A 66 14.04 -4.73 18.14
N LEU A 67 14.54 -5.10 19.34
CA LEU A 67 15.97 -5.31 19.61
C LEU A 67 16.68 -6.24 18.60
N PHE A 68 16.01 -7.30 18.15
CA PHE A 68 16.57 -8.27 17.20
C PHE A 68 16.22 -7.99 15.73
N LEU A 69 15.47 -6.89 15.45
CA LEU A 69 15.02 -6.49 14.11
C LEU A 69 15.54 -5.10 13.74
N ARG A 70 16.83 -4.83 13.97
CA ARG A 70 17.45 -3.54 13.62
C ARG A 70 17.89 -3.43 12.15
N SER A 71 18.06 -4.56 11.46
CA SER A 71 18.44 -4.55 10.05
C SER A 71 17.20 -4.38 9.16
N GLY A 72 17.28 -3.49 8.17
CA GLY A 72 16.23 -3.30 7.18
C GLY A 72 15.85 -4.59 6.44
N HIS A 73 16.82 -5.48 6.17
CA HIS A 73 16.54 -6.81 5.61
C HIS A 73 15.70 -7.68 6.55
N LEU A 74 16.08 -7.74 7.84
CA LEU A 74 15.34 -8.51 8.84
C LEU A 74 13.94 -7.94 9.04
N GLN A 75 13.81 -6.62 9.10
CA GLN A 75 12.51 -5.95 9.13
C GLN A 75 11.65 -6.36 7.92
N THR A 76 12.19 -6.25 6.71
CA THR A 76 11.46 -6.57 5.47
C THR A 76 10.97 -8.02 5.45
N VAL A 77 11.82 -8.97 5.83
CA VAL A 77 11.46 -10.40 5.90
C VAL A 77 10.48 -10.67 7.05
N ALA A 78 10.69 -10.06 8.22
CA ALA A 78 9.84 -10.24 9.39
C ALA A 78 8.38 -9.85 9.13
N SER A 79 8.13 -8.84 8.30
CA SER A 79 6.77 -8.41 7.94
C SER A 79 5.93 -9.52 7.31
N VAL A 80 6.57 -10.45 6.59
CA VAL A 80 5.90 -11.58 5.94
C VAL A 80 5.46 -12.64 6.95
N PHE A 81 6.23 -12.83 8.03
CA PHE A 81 6.03 -13.94 8.98
C PHE A 81 5.36 -13.53 10.29
N LEU A 82 5.60 -12.31 10.76
CA LEU A 82 5.15 -11.89 12.10
C LEU A 82 3.69 -11.44 12.14
N ARG A 83 3.13 -11.00 11.03
CA ARG A 83 1.73 -10.60 10.94
C ARG A 83 0.86 -11.82 10.66
N GLY A 84 0.43 -12.51 11.70
CA GLY A 84 -0.57 -13.60 11.57
C GLY A 84 -1.94 -13.03 11.22
N ASN A 85 -2.52 -13.43 10.11
CA ASN A 85 -3.90 -13.08 9.72
C ASN A 85 -4.90 -13.95 10.47
N ARG A 86 -5.23 -13.55 11.72
CA ARG A 86 -6.33 -14.18 12.49
C ARG A 86 -7.63 -13.35 12.44
N ILE A 87 -7.64 -12.26 11.67
CA ILE A 87 -8.82 -11.38 11.52
C ILE A 87 -9.74 -12.04 10.48
N PRO A 88 -11.01 -12.33 10.85
CA PRO A 88 -11.96 -12.88 9.89
C PRO A 88 -12.20 -11.92 8.74
N TYR A 89 -12.29 -12.46 7.54
CA TYR A 89 -12.69 -11.68 6.36
C TYR A 89 -14.20 -11.50 6.35
N THR A 90 -14.66 -10.26 6.46
CA THR A 90 -16.10 -9.89 6.49
C THR A 90 -16.44 -8.81 5.46
N ALA A 91 -15.47 -8.37 4.66
CA ALA A 91 -15.67 -7.29 3.69
C ALA A 91 -16.64 -7.70 2.57
N ARG A 92 -17.48 -6.75 2.15
CA ARG A 92 -18.28 -6.88 0.93
C ARG A 92 -17.37 -6.63 -0.28
N GLN A 93 -17.50 -7.45 -1.32
CA GLN A 93 -16.77 -7.24 -2.58
C GLN A 93 -17.60 -6.41 -3.56
N HIS A 94 -16.93 -5.46 -4.22
CA HIS A 94 -17.45 -4.71 -5.35
C HIS A 94 -16.54 -4.91 -6.55
N GLN A 95 -17.11 -5.24 -7.69
CA GLN A 95 -16.41 -5.30 -8.97
C GLN A 95 -16.61 -3.98 -9.72
N ILE A 96 -15.53 -3.39 -10.20
CA ILE A 96 -15.52 -2.13 -10.94
C ILE A 96 -15.11 -2.44 -12.36
N ALA A 97 -16.03 -2.27 -13.31
CA ALA A 97 -15.73 -2.43 -14.72
C ALA A 97 -14.84 -1.28 -15.21
N LEU A 98 -13.82 -1.61 -15.98
CA LEU A 98 -12.93 -0.68 -16.66
C LEU A 98 -13.30 -0.57 -18.14
N GLU A 99 -12.91 0.53 -18.80
CA GLU A 99 -13.25 0.80 -20.20
C GLU A 99 -12.75 -0.30 -21.16
N ASP A 100 -11.64 -0.97 -20.83
CA ASP A 100 -11.05 -2.03 -21.66
C ASP A 100 -11.65 -3.43 -21.41
N GLY A 101 -12.71 -3.50 -20.57
CA GLY A 101 -13.44 -4.73 -20.22
C GLY A 101 -12.80 -5.53 -19.09
N ASP A 102 -11.66 -5.14 -18.55
CA ASP A 102 -11.10 -5.69 -17.32
C ASP A 102 -11.89 -5.16 -16.11
N GLN A 103 -11.66 -5.74 -14.92
CA GLN A 103 -12.31 -5.30 -13.69
C GLN A 103 -11.32 -5.17 -12.54
N LEU A 104 -11.57 -4.21 -11.65
CA LEU A 104 -10.96 -4.10 -10.34
C LEU A 104 -11.87 -4.72 -9.28
N VAL A 105 -11.30 -5.07 -8.12
CA VAL A 105 -12.08 -5.50 -6.96
C VAL A 105 -11.79 -4.62 -5.77
N LEU A 106 -12.85 -4.07 -5.16
CA LEU A 106 -12.79 -3.37 -3.88
C LEU A 106 -13.40 -4.24 -2.79
N HIS A 107 -12.71 -4.33 -1.67
CA HIS A 107 -13.15 -5.02 -0.45
C HIS A 107 -13.56 -3.97 0.58
N ASP A 108 -14.85 -3.88 0.84
CA ASP A 108 -15.52 -2.85 1.62
C ASP A 108 -15.75 -3.35 3.06
N ASP A 109 -14.92 -2.90 3.98
CA ASP A 109 -15.04 -3.12 5.42
C ASP A 109 -15.87 -1.97 6.02
N CYS A 110 -17.20 -2.13 6.07
CA CYS A 110 -18.12 -1.12 6.59
C CYS A 110 -18.57 -1.49 8.02
N PRO A 111 -18.13 -0.77 9.06
CA PRO A 111 -18.62 -0.98 10.41
C PRO A 111 -20.13 -0.66 10.52
N SER A 112 -20.86 -1.40 11.35
CA SER A 112 -22.31 -1.19 11.54
C SER A 112 -22.67 0.19 12.09
N ALA A 113 -21.75 0.82 12.81
CA ALA A 113 -21.91 2.16 13.37
C ALA A 113 -21.52 3.29 12.41
N TRP A 114 -20.95 2.99 11.23
CA TRP A 114 -20.52 4.00 10.28
C TRP A 114 -21.69 4.81 9.74
N GLN A 115 -21.50 6.13 9.60
CA GLN A 115 -22.48 7.06 9.07
C GLN A 115 -22.01 7.72 7.77
N PRO A 116 -22.91 8.04 6.81
CA PRO A 116 -22.52 8.54 5.48
C PRO A 116 -21.65 9.79 5.43
N HIS A 117 -21.64 10.64 6.47
CA HIS A 117 -20.82 11.85 6.55
C HIS A 117 -19.41 11.59 7.14
N GLN A 118 -19.19 10.40 7.69
CA GLN A 118 -17.88 10.05 8.26
C GLN A 118 -16.90 9.74 7.15
N ARG A 119 -15.61 10.00 7.45
CA ARG A 119 -14.50 9.74 6.51
C ARG A 119 -14.45 8.29 6.08
N VAL A 120 -14.08 8.08 4.83
CA VAL A 120 -13.75 6.77 4.26
C VAL A 120 -12.28 6.69 3.92
N VAL A 121 -11.71 5.49 3.93
CA VAL A 121 -10.30 5.28 3.67
C VAL A 121 -10.13 4.24 2.56
N LEU A 122 -9.30 4.55 1.56
CA LEU A 122 -8.87 3.62 0.52
C LEU A 122 -7.43 3.18 0.79
N LEU A 123 -7.20 1.86 0.84
CA LEU A 123 -5.87 1.25 0.96
C LEU A 123 -5.47 0.64 -0.38
N VAL A 124 -4.25 0.96 -0.86
CA VAL A 124 -3.69 0.49 -2.14
C VAL A 124 -2.41 -0.30 -1.89
N HIS A 125 -2.41 -1.59 -2.21
CA HIS A 125 -1.31 -2.50 -1.90
C HIS A 125 -0.08 -2.32 -2.81
N GLY A 126 1.05 -2.90 -2.41
CA GLY A 126 2.31 -2.92 -3.17
C GLY A 126 2.38 -4.04 -4.20
N LEU A 127 3.52 -4.11 -4.89
CA LEU A 127 3.80 -5.12 -5.92
C LEU A 127 3.56 -6.54 -5.42
N THR A 128 2.86 -7.35 -6.19
CA THR A 128 2.45 -8.74 -5.87
C THR A 128 1.59 -8.90 -4.62
N GLY A 129 1.11 -7.81 -4.05
CA GLY A 129 0.18 -7.81 -2.91
C GLY A 129 -1.27 -8.04 -3.33
N CYS A 130 -2.18 -7.95 -2.34
CA CYS A 130 -3.63 -7.97 -2.52
C CYS A 130 -4.31 -7.44 -1.25
N HIS A 131 -5.63 -7.40 -1.25
CA HIS A 131 -6.46 -7.05 -0.08
C HIS A 131 -6.16 -7.85 1.19
N LEU A 132 -5.61 -9.08 1.06
CA LEU A 132 -5.20 -9.95 2.17
C LEU A 132 -3.76 -9.73 2.63
N SER A 133 -3.02 -8.81 2.03
CA SER A 133 -1.69 -8.45 2.54
C SER A 133 -1.79 -8.03 4.01
N SER A 134 -0.91 -8.54 4.85
CA SER A 134 -1.04 -8.47 6.31
C SER A 134 -1.17 -7.05 6.85
N TYR A 135 -0.47 -6.07 6.24
CA TYR A 135 -0.60 -4.65 6.59
C TYR A 135 -1.95 -4.07 6.15
N MET A 136 -2.49 -4.47 4.99
CA MET A 136 -3.82 -4.04 4.52
C MET A 136 -4.90 -4.48 5.50
N VAL A 137 -4.86 -5.75 5.92
CA VAL A 137 -5.81 -6.32 6.88
C VAL A 137 -5.66 -5.67 8.26
N GLY A 138 -4.42 -5.50 8.74
CA GLY A 138 -4.14 -4.91 10.05
C GLY A 138 -4.61 -3.47 10.17
N ILE A 139 -4.32 -2.65 9.16
CA ILE A 139 -4.73 -1.24 9.12
C ILE A 139 -6.25 -1.14 8.96
N SER A 140 -6.85 -1.91 8.04
CA SER A 140 -8.30 -1.93 7.86
C SER A 140 -9.02 -2.28 9.16
N TYR A 141 -8.55 -3.30 9.88
CA TYR A 141 -9.13 -3.67 11.17
C TYR A 141 -9.04 -2.54 12.20
N LYS A 142 -7.88 -1.88 12.34
CA LYS A 142 -7.70 -0.76 13.28
C LYS A 142 -8.63 0.41 12.96
N LEU A 143 -8.74 0.78 11.70
CA LEU A 143 -9.62 1.86 11.23
C LEU A 143 -11.10 1.50 11.43
N ALA A 144 -11.48 0.26 11.14
CA ALA A 144 -12.85 -0.21 11.37
C ALA A 144 -13.24 -0.22 12.86
N GLN A 145 -12.29 -0.52 13.77
CA GLN A 145 -12.51 -0.39 15.23
C GLN A 145 -12.75 1.08 15.66
N LEU A 146 -12.23 2.05 14.90
CA LEU A 146 -12.50 3.48 15.10
C LEU A 146 -13.82 3.94 14.43
N GLY A 147 -14.58 3.02 13.82
CA GLY A 147 -15.83 3.32 13.15
C GLY A 147 -15.69 3.84 11.71
N LEU A 148 -14.49 3.81 11.14
CA LEU A 148 -14.25 4.25 9.77
C LEU A 148 -14.53 3.13 8.77
N ARG A 149 -15.17 3.48 7.64
CA ARG A 149 -15.35 2.56 6.51
C ARG A 149 -14.07 2.50 5.68
N VAL A 150 -13.60 1.29 5.39
CA VAL A 150 -12.33 1.07 4.71
C VAL A 150 -12.54 0.26 3.45
N PHE A 151 -11.98 0.75 2.35
CA PHE A 151 -11.91 0.03 1.09
C PHE A 151 -10.48 -0.47 0.86
N ARG A 152 -10.31 -1.76 0.62
CA ARG A 152 -9.02 -2.36 0.23
C ARG A 152 -9.08 -2.70 -1.25
N LEU A 153 -8.26 -2.03 -2.06
CA LEU A 153 -8.23 -2.25 -3.50
C LEU A 153 -7.36 -3.47 -3.84
N ASP A 154 -7.89 -4.39 -4.63
CA ASP A 154 -7.07 -5.29 -5.43
C ASP A 154 -6.78 -4.60 -6.76
N LEU A 155 -5.51 -4.27 -7.00
CA LEU A 155 -5.05 -3.72 -8.27
C LEU A 155 -5.33 -4.72 -9.41
N ARG A 156 -5.41 -4.22 -10.63
CA ARG A 156 -5.70 -5.00 -11.84
C ARG A 156 -4.92 -6.32 -11.90
N GLY A 157 -5.61 -7.43 -12.03
CA GLY A 157 -5.02 -8.77 -12.08
C GLY A 157 -4.38 -9.25 -10.77
N CYS A 158 -4.77 -8.68 -9.63
CA CYS A 158 -4.31 -9.07 -8.30
C CYS A 158 -5.45 -9.57 -7.42
N GLY A 159 -5.14 -10.38 -6.41
CA GLY A 159 -6.07 -10.84 -5.40
C GLY A 159 -7.33 -11.49 -5.97
N ALA A 160 -8.51 -11.03 -5.55
CA ALA A 160 -9.80 -11.50 -6.06
C ALA A 160 -10.04 -11.09 -7.52
N GLY A 161 -9.36 -10.05 -8.01
CA GLY A 161 -9.40 -9.59 -9.40
C GLY A 161 -8.48 -10.35 -10.36
N LEU A 162 -7.75 -11.37 -9.89
CA LEU A 162 -6.79 -12.12 -10.71
C LEU A 162 -7.41 -12.67 -11.99
N HIS A 163 -8.64 -13.17 -11.90
CA HIS A 163 -9.39 -13.79 -12.99
C HIS A 163 -10.33 -12.84 -13.73
N LEU A 164 -10.30 -11.55 -13.38
CA LEU A 164 -11.18 -10.52 -13.92
C LEU A 164 -10.43 -9.51 -14.80
N ALA A 165 -9.14 -9.71 -15.02
CA ALA A 165 -8.32 -8.81 -15.80
C ALA A 165 -7.34 -9.54 -16.71
N ARG A 166 -7.36 -9.19 -18.02
CA ARG A 166 -6.40 -9.70 -19.01
C ARG A 166 -5.04 -9.03 -18.88
N ARG A 167 -5.03 -7.75 -18.47
CA ARG A 167 -3.82 -6.96 -18.26
C ARG A 167 -3.35 -7.05 -16.80
N SER A 168 -2.07 -6.80 -16.58
CA SER A 168 -1.52 -6.60 -15.22
C SER A 168 -1.58 -5.15 -14.81
N CYS A 169 -1.69 -4.90 -13.51
CA CYS A 169 -1.31 -3.58 -12.97
C CYS A 169 0.18 -3.32 -13.20
N HIS A 170 0.52 -2.06 -13.33
CA HIS A 170 1.90 -1.58 -13.42
C HIS A 170 2.04 -0.25 -12.65
N ALA A 171 3.27 0.23 -12.48
CA ALA A 171 3.53 1.43 -11.67
C ALA A 171 2.85 2.71 -12.19
N GLY A 172 2.45 2.73 -13.45
CA GLY A 172 1.72 3.84 -14.08
C GLY A 172 0.20 3.73 -14.04
N SER A 173 -0.40 2.76 -13.32
CA SER A 173 -1.86 2.49 -13.31
C SER A 173 -2.67 3.53 -12.52
N SER A 174 -2.41 4.82 -12.70
CA SER A 174 -3.15 5.92 -12.05
C SER A 174 -4.61 6.00 -12.54
N ALA A 175 -4.91 5.62 -13.80
CA ALA A 175 -6.27 5.54 -14.31
C ALA A 175 -7.13 4.52 -13.55
N ASP A 176 -6.58 3.34 -13.23
CA ASP A 176 -7.29 2.33 -12.44
C ASP A 176 -7.62 2.86 -11.02
N LEU A 177 -6.71 3.62 -10.43
CA LEU A 177 -6.95 4.26 -9.14
C LEU A 177 -8.05 5.33 -9.24
N ALA A 178 -8.10 6.12 -10.32
CA ALA A 178 -9.16 7.09 -10.57
C ALA A 178 -10.54 6.41 -10.61
N GLU A 179 -10.68 5.27 -11.29
CA GLU A 179 -11.94 4.52 -11.34
C GLU A 179 -12.35 3.99 -9.97
N ALA A 180 -11.40 3.49 -9.18
CA ALA A 180 -11.69 3.06 -7.81
C ALA A 180 -12.17 4.23 -6.93
N ILE A 181 -11.53 5.39 -7.01
CA ILE A 181 -11.91 6.61 -6.29
C ILE A 181 -13.29 7.10 -6.75
N SER A 182 -13.54 7.13 -8.07
CA SER A 182 -14.83 7.49 -8.64
C SER A 182 -15.97 6.60 -8.12
N PHE A 183 -15.73 5.27 -8.04
CA PHE A 183 -16.68 4.33 -7.45
C PHE A 183 -16.96 4.64 -5.97
N ILE A 184 -15.92 4.90 -5.18
CA ILE A 184 -16.05 5.22 -3.76
C ILE A 184 -16.83 6.53 -3.58
N ASN A 185 -16.54 7.55 -4.38
CA ASN A 185 -17.23 8.84 -4.31
C ASN A 185 -18.74 8.70 -4.63
N ARG A 186 -19.08 7.87 -5.63
CA ARG A 186 -20.52 7.56 -5.91
C ARG A 186 -21.17 6.77 -4.79
N THR A 187 -20.43 5.89 -4.11
CA THR A 187 -20.96 5.06 -3.01
C THR A 187 -21.07 5.83 -1.71
N CYS A 188 -20.20 6.80 -1.48
CA CYS A 188 -20.09 7.59 -0.25
C CYS A 188 -20.00 9.11 -0.57
N PRO A 189 -20.99 9.72 -1.23
CA PRO A 189 -20.88 11.08 -1.78
C PRO A 189 -20.77 12.19 -0.74
N GLN A 190 -21.08 11.89 0.51
CA GLN A 190 -21.00 12.85 1.63
C GLN A 190 -19.75 12.66 2.48
N SER A 191 -18.91 11.68 2.14
CA SER A 191 -17.74 11.31 2.94
C SER A 191 -16.46 11.93 2.36
N GLN A 192 -15.60 12.42 3.24
CA GLN A 192 -14.24 12.76 2.87
C GLN A 192 -13.41 11.48 2.65
N LEU A 193 -12.65 11.41 1.56
CA LEU A 193 -11.82 10.27 1.22
C LEU A 193 -10.36 10.53 1.60
N ALA A 194 -9.79 9.63 2.41
CA ALA A 194 -8.35 9.52 2.60
C ALA A 194 -7.80 8.31 1.84
N VAL A 195 -6.60 8.42 1.26
CA VAL A 195 -5.97 7.32 0.51
C VAL A 195 -4.60 7.00 1.08
N ALA A 196 -4.35 5.70 1.34
CA ALA A 196 -3.05 5.21 1.78
C ALA A 196 -2.48 4.21 0.75
N GLY A 197 -1.31 4.52 0.19
CA GLY A 197 -0.61 3.70 -0.78
C GLY A 197 0.69 3.11 -0.22
N PHE A 198 0.94 1.84 -0.50
CA PHE A 198 2.10 1.11 0.02
C PHE A 198 3.02 0.67 -1.11
N SER A 199 4.33 0.98 -1.03
CA SER A 199 5.30 0.59 -2.06
C SER A 199 4.80 1.00 -3.46
N LEU A 200 4.60 0.07 -4.38
CA LEU A 200 4.04 0.33 -5.72
C LEU A 200 2.73 1.12 -5.67
N GLY A 201 1.82 0.77 -4.75
CA GLY A 201 0.58 1.51 -4.53
C GLY A 201 0.81 2.96 -4.10
N GLY A 202 1.89 3.22 -3.35
CA GLY A 202 2.34 4.57 -3.01
C GLY A 202 2.82 5.35 -4.23
N ASN A 203 3.56 4.72 -5.14
CA ASN A 203 3.98 5.34 -6.40
C ASN A 203 2.76 5.67 -7.28
N ILE A 204 1.81 4.73 -7.44
CA ILE A 204 0.58 4.95 -8.21
C ILE A 204 -0.22 6.11 -7.62
N LEU A 205 -0.34 6.18 -6.29
CA LEU A 205 -1.05 7.25 -5.59
C LEU A 205 -0.38 8.61 -5.84
N LEU A 206 0.93 8.73 -5.64
CA LEU A 206 1.65 9.99 -5.84
C LEU A 206 1.60 10.47 -7.30
N LYS A 207 1.72 9.53 -8.24
CA LYS A 207 1.54 9.82 -9.67
C LYS A 207 0.13 10.32 -9.95
N PHE A 208 -0.91 9.64 -9.48
CA PHE A 208 -2.31 10.04 -9.63
C PHE A 208 -2.56 11.47 -9.12
N LEU A 209 -2.08 11.79 -7.93
CA LEU A 209 -2.27 13.09 -7.30
C LEU A 209 -1.58 14.25 -8.06
N GLY A 210 -0.45 13.99 -8.69
CA GLY A 210 0.34 15.04 -9.34
C GLY A 210 0.15 15.13 -10.87
N GLU A 211 -0.55 14.19 -11.51
CA GLU A 211 -0.81 14.24 -12.96
C GLU A 211 -1.82 15.32 -13.36
N HIS A 212 -2.70 15.75 -12.46
CA HIS A 212 -3.75 16.76 -12.68
C HIS A 212 -4.71 16.52 -13.85
N ARG A 213 -4.75 15.31 -14.38
CA ARG A 213 -5.64 14.95 -15.49
C ARG A 213 -6.93 14.25 -15.04
N TYR A 214 -7.01 13.86 -13.77
CA TYR A 214 -8.16 13.19 -13.20
C TYR A 214 -8.93 14.11 -12.26
N ARG A 215 -10.23 14.28 -12.50
CA ARG A 215 -11.12 15.07 -11.60
C ARG A 215 -11.29 14.41 -10.23
N GLU A 216 -11.11 13.11 -10.16
CA GLU A 216 -11.20 12.29 -8.94
C GLU A 216 -10.18 12.69 -7.89
N VAL A 217 -9.11 13.43 -8.26
CA VAL A 217 -8.15 14.02 -7.31
C VAL A 217 -8.87 14.94 -6.30
N GLU A 218 -9.88 15.69 -6.73
CA GLU A 218 -10.64 16.62 -5.88
C GLU A 218 -11.42 15.88 -4.77
N CYS A 219 -11.73 14.60 -4.95
CA CYS A 219 -12.39 13.78 -3.94
C CYS A 219 -11.44 13.35 -2.81
N VAL A 220 -10.12 13.41 -3.04
CA VAL A 220 -9.12 12.98 -2.07
C VAL A 220 -8.74 14.14 -1.18
N THR A 221 -9.16 14.12 0.07
CA THR A 221 -8.88 15.19 1.04
C THR A 221 -7.51 15.08 1.68
N ARG A 222 -6.92 13.88 1.72
CA ARG A 222 -5.56 13.61 2.20
C ARG A 222 -5.01 12.29 1.70
N ALA A 223 -3.70 12.20 1.63
CA ALA A 223 -3.01 11.00 1.15
C ALA A 223 -1.79 10.66 2.01
N ILE A 224 -1.46 9.37 2.09
CA ILE A 224 -0.21 8.90 2.68
C ILE A 224 0.43 7.82 1.82
N ALA A 225 1.72 7.95 1.54
CA ALA A 225 2.51 6.99 0.77
C ALA A 225 3.63 6.41 1.63
N ILE A 226 3.70 5.08 1.73
CA ILE A 226 4.65 4.37 2.56
C ILE A 226 5.69 3.68 1.68
N ASN A 227 6.96 4.03 1.86
CA ASN A 227 8.11 3.51 1.09
C ASN A 227 7.82 3.46 -0.43
N PRO A 228 7.36 4.56 -1.06
CA PRO A 228 7.06 4.57 -2.49
C PRO A 228 8.34 4.50 -3.34
N PRO A 229 8.38 3.68 -4.40
CA PRO A 229 9.50 3.67 -5.36
C PRO A 229 9.41 4.87 -6.30
N LEU A 230 9.81 6.06 -5.82
CA LEU A 230 9.68 7.34 -6.51
C LEU A 230 10.35 7.35 -7.87
N ASN A 231 11.55 6.77 -7.99
CA ASN A 231 12.28 6.58 -9.23
C ASN A 231 12.47 5.08 -9.48
N LEU A 232 11.73 4.53 -10.45
CA LEU A 232 11.70 3.10 -10.69
C LEU A 232 13.01 2.54 -11.23
N ILE A 233 13.79 3.34 -11.99
CA ILE A 233 15.11 2.93 -12.50
C ILE A 233 16.06 2.67 -11.34
N ASP A 234 16.11 3.60 -10.39
CA ASP A 234 17.02 3.49 -9.24
C ASP A 234 16.56 2.39 -8.26
N CYS A 235 15.26 2.21 -8.09
CA CYS A 235 14.70 1.11 -7.29
C CYS A 235 15.02 -0.25 -7.90
N GLU A 236 14.86 -0.42 -9.22
CA GLU A 236 15.21 -1.65 -9.91
C GLU A 236 16.71 -1.95 -9.78
N ARG A 237 17.59 -0.95 -10.01
CA ARG A 237 19.03 -1.09 -9.83
C ARG A 237 19.40 -1.50 -8.41
N THR A 238 18.74 -0.90 -7.41
CA THR A 238 18.96 -1.24 -6.00
C THR A 238 18.56 -2.68 -5.72
N MET A 239 17.37 -3.11 -6.13
CA MET A 239 16.89 -4.50 -5.96
C MET A 239 17.77 -5.52 -6.69
N SER A 240 18.33 -5.16 -7.85
CA SER A 240 19.21 -6.03 -8.63
C SER A 240 20.61 -6.17 -8.03
N ARG A 241 21.07 -5.18 -7.25
CA ARG A 241 22.39 -5.20 -6.58
C ARG A 241 22.31 -5.74 -5.16
N THR A 242 21.25 -5.41 -4.42
CA THR A 242 21.08 -5.77 -3.01
C THR A 242 20.94 -7.28 -2.86
N GLY A 243 21.77 -7.88 -1.98
CA GLY A 243 21.72 -9.32 -1.70
C GLY A 243 21.88 -10.18 -2.96
N PHE A 244 22.77 -9.79 -3.89
CA PHE A 244 22.99 -10.49 -5.17
C PHE A 244 21.72 -10.62 -6.03
N GLY A 245 20.81 -9.64 -5.94
CA GLY A 245 19.59 -9.60 -6.73
C GLY A 245 18.46 -10.53 -6.25
N ILE A 246 18.51 -10.97 -5.00
CA ILE A 246 17.51 -11.88 -4.43
C ILE A 246 16.09 -11.28 -4.49
N TYR A 247 15.94 -9.98 -4.22
CA TYR A 247 14.65 -9.29 -4.28
C TYR A 247 14.14 -9.16 -5.71
N SER A 248 14.99 -8.77 -6.65
CA SER A 248 14.62 -8.68 -8.07
C SER A 248 14.16 -10.04 -8.60
N ARG A 249 14.86 -11.11 -8.25
CA ARG A 249 14.50 -12.50 -8.60
C ARG A 249 13.19 -12.94 -7.95
N TYR A 250 13.00 -12.64 -6.69
CA TYR A 250 11.77 -12.96 -5.95
C TYR A 250 10.56 -12.32 -6.62
N PHE A 251 10.59 -11.02 -6.91
CA PHE A 251 9.49 -10.33 -7.57
C PHE A 251 9.25 -10.84 -9.00
N ALA A 252 10.31 -11.08 -9.77
CA ALA A 252 10.18 -11.66 -11.10
C ALA A 252 9.45 -13.01 -11.08
N GLN A 253 9.81 -13.89 -10.15
CA GLN A 253 9.15 -15.20 -9.99
C GLN A 253 7.70 -15.07 -9.55
N ARG A 254 7.40 -14.16 -8.63
CA ARG A 254 6.02 -13.90 -8.17
C ARG A 254 5.14 -13.37 -9.30
N LEU A 255 5.62 -12.39 -10.04
CA LEU A 255 4.91 -11.82 -11.20
C LEU A 255 4.72 -12.85 -12.32
N HIS A 256 5.75 -13.64 -12.61
CA HIS A 256 5.64 -14.74 -13.59
C HIS A 256 4.58 -15.75 -13.18
N ARG A 257 4.53 -16.14 -11.88
CA ARG A 257 3.50 -17.06 -11.38
C ARG A 257 2.09 -16.46 -11.51
N GLN A 258 1.91 -15.19 -11.12
CA GLN A 258 0.61 -14.50 -11.29
C GLN A 258 0.19 -14.45 -12.78
N LEU A 259 1.13 -14.25 -13.69
CA LEU A 259 0.85 -14.26 -15.12
C LEU A 259 0.39 -15.65 -15.61
N LEU A 260 1.05 -16.72 -15.17
CA LEU A 260 0.64 -18.10 -15.48
C LEU A 260 -0.75 -18.44 -14.91
N GLU A 261 -1.02 -18.03 -13.66
CA GLU A 261 -2.32 -18.23 -13.02
C GLU A 261 -3.44 -17.51 -13.77
N ARG A 262 -3.21 -16.29 -14.24
CA ARG A 262 -4.17 -15.55 -15.07
C ARG A 262 -4.39 -16.20 -16.41
N GLN A 263 -3.32 -16.64 -17.09
CA GLN A 263 -3.43 -17.32 -18.39
C GLN A 263 -4.24 -18.62 -18.29
N ALA A 264 -4.06 -19.37 -17.18
CA ALA A 264 -4.82 -20.59 -16.95
C ALA A 264 -6.31 -20.36 -16.63
N ALA A 265 -6.65 -19.15 -16.16
CA ALA A 265 -7.99 -18.85 -15.65
C ALA A 265 -8.84 -18.00 -16.61
N GLN A 266 -8.22 -17.36 -17.60
CA GLN A 266 -8.90 -16.43 -18.50
C GLN A 266 -8.36 -16.51 -19.93
N ASP A 267 -9.26 -16.68 -20.90
CA ASP A 267 -8.94 -16.57 -22.31
C ASP A 267 -8.52 -15.12 -22.65
N GLY A 268 -7.50 -14.98 -23.50
CA GLY A 268 -7.02 -13.66 -23.96
C GLY A 268 -5.84 -13.09 -23.19
N VAL A 269 -5.32 -13.75 -22.14
CA VAL A 269 -4.00 -13.45 -21.57
C VAL A 269 -2.94 -14.04 -22.51
N VAL A 270 -2.28 -13.19 -23.28
CA VAL A 270 -1.29 -13.61 -24.28
C VAL A 270 0.11 -13.28 -23.79
N PHE A 271 1.00 -14.26 -23.87
CA PHE A 271 2.43 -13.98 -23.68
C PHE A 271 2.97 -13.29 -24.95
N PRO A 272 3.84 -12.29 -24.79
CA PRO A 272 4.58 -11.76 -25.91
C PRO A 272 5.38 -12.85 -26.64
N GLU A 273 5.56 -12.71 -27.93
CA GLU A 273 6.36 -13.65 -28.73
C GLU A 273 7.76 -13.82 -28.11
N GLY A 274 8.22 -15.06 -28.00
CA GLY A 274 9.52 -15.38 -27.40
C GLY A 274 9.60 -15.17 -25.90
N TYR A 275 8.48 -14.98 -25.17
CA TYR A 275 8.49 -14.88 -23.71
C TYR A 275 9.12 -16.11 -23.05
N ARG A 276 10.02 -15.86 -22.12
CA ARG A 276 10.67 -16.89 -21.30
C ARG A 276 10.59 -16.46 -19.83
N GLN A 277 10.64 -17.42 -18.92
CA GLN A 277 10.68 -17.15 -17.49
C GLN A 277 11.80 -16.15 -17.15
N PRO A 278 11.45 -14.98 -16.56
CA PRO A 278 12.43 -13.93 -16.27
C PRO A 278 13.30 -14.30 -15.07
N ARG A 279 14.56 -13.85 -15.09
CA ARG A 279 15.52 -14.05 -14.00
C ARG A 279 15.66 -12.82 -13.10
N SER A 280 15.12 -11.67 -13.53
CA SER A 280 15.11 -10.41 -12.79
C SER A 280 13.82 -9.64 -13.04
N LEU A 281 13.52 -8.67 -12.17
CA LEU A 281 12.39 -7.77 -12.33
C LEU A 281 12.51 -6.99 -13.65
N ARG A 282 13.70 -6.45 -13.95
CA ARG A 282 13.93 -5.74 -15.21
C ARG A 282 13.65 -6.62 -16.44
N GLU A 283 14.06 -7.88 -16.39
CA GLU A 283 13.80 -8.82 -17.50
C GLU A 283 12.30 -9.12 -17.66
N PHE A 284 11.55 -9.19 -16.54
CA PHE A 284 10.10 -9.30 -16.58
C PHE A 284 9.46 -8.05 -17.19
N ASP A 285 9.89 -6.88 -16.75
CA ASP A 285 9.34 -5.62 -17.22
C ASP A 285 9.66 -5.36 -18.70
N GLU A 286 10.87 -5.70 -19.16
CA GLU A 286 11.26 -5.61 -20.56
C GLU A 286 10.44 -6.53 -21.47
N ARG A 287 10.23 -7.78 -21.01
CA ARG A 287 9.59 -8.83 -21.84
C ARG A 287 8.08 -8.86 -21.76
N TYR A 288 7.53 -8.36 -20.66
CA TYR A 288 6.09 -8.44 -20.42
C TYR A 288 5.46 -7.10 -20.05
N THR A 289 5.85 -6.45 -18.95
CA THR A 289 5.15 -5.26 -18.44
C THR A 289 5.14 -4.14 -19.47
N ALA A 290 6.30 -3.80 -20.02
CA ALA A 290 6.42 -2.70 -20.99
C ALA A 290 5.58 -2.95 -22.26
N PRO A 291 5.74 -4.06 -22.99
CA PRO A 291 4.95 -4.29 -24.22
C PRO A 291 3.46 -4.47 -23.92
N ALA A 292 3.07 -5.14 -22.84
CA ALA A 292 1.67 -5.35 -22.47
C ALA A 292 0.95 -4.04 -22.08
N ALA A 293 1.70 -3.05 -21.58
CA ALA A 293 1.19 -1.73 -21.21
C ALA A 293 1.41 -0.66 -22.30
N GLY A 294 1.96 -1.02 -23.47
CA GLY A 294 2.17 -0.12 -24.61
C GLY A 294 3.40 0.78 -24.50
N PHE A 295 4.39 0.41 -23.68
CA PHE A 295 5.69 1.09 -23.61
C PHE A 295 6.69 0.42 -24.55
N ASP A 296 7.63 1.19 -25.11
CA ASP A 296 8.64 0.70 -26.05
C ASP A 296 9.61 -0.32 -25.40
N ASN A 297 9.94 -0.09 -24.14
CA ASN A 297 10.88 -0.90 -23.34
C ASN A 297 10.75 -0.59 -21.85
N ALA A 298 11.47 -1.32 -20.99
CA ALA A 298 11.43 -1.11 -19.54
C ALA A 298 11.89 0.30 -19.13
N ASP A 299 12.87 0.90 -19.81
CA ASP A 299 13.32 2.27 -19.47
C ASP A 299 12.25 3.32 -19.78
N HIS A 300 11.51 3.19 -20.89
CA HIS A 300 10.37 4.03 -21.20
C HIS A 300 9.27 3.85 -20.15
N TYR A 301 8.95 2.61 -19.78
CA TYR A 301 8.00 2.28 -18.73
C TYR A 301 8.39 2.93 -17.39
N TYR A 302 9.65 2.74 -16.95
CA TYR A 302 10.10 3.29 -15.68
C TYR A 302 10.07 4.82 -15.64
N ARG A 303 10.57 5.50 -16.69
CA ARG A 303 10.54 6.97 -16.74
C ARG A 303 9.11 7.51 -16.71
N SER A 304 8.22 6.93 -17.49
CA SER A 304 6.83 7.42 -17.61
C SER A 304 6.01 7.13 -16.35
N SER A 305 6.40 6.11 -15.58
CA SER A 305 5.63 5.63 -14.41
C SER A 305 6.22 6.06 -13.07
N SER A 306 7.42 6.64 -13.02
CA SER A 306 8.05 7.15 -11.80
C SER A 306 7.30 8.36 -11.28
N SER A 307 7.00 8.38 -9.97
CA SER A 307 6.22 9.43 -9.36
C SER A 307 7.04 10.67 -8.96
N ASP A 308 8.36 10.61 -8.96
CA ASP A 308 9.24 11.74 -8.60
C ASP A 308 8.95 13.01 -9.42
N GLN A 309 8.62 12.86 -10.71
CA GLN A 309 8.27 13.97 -11.59
C GLN A 309 6.90 14.61 -11.27
N PHE A 310 6.01 13.90 -10.58
CA PHE A 310 4.65 14.37 -10.28
C PHE A 310 4.53 14.96 -8.86
N VAL A 311 5.34 14.52 -7.91
CA VAL A 311 5.29 14.99 -6.51
C VAL A 311 5.37 16.52 -6.38
N PRO A 312 6.18 17.27 -7.16
CA PRO A 312 6.21 18.73 -7.08
C PRO A 312 4.88 19.40 -7.43
N HIS A 313 3.97 18.70 -8.06
CA HIS A 313 2.68 19.24 -8.54
C HIS A 313 1.49 18.83 -7.66
N ILE A 314 1.68 18.00 -6.63
CA ILE A 314 0.61 17.57 -5.73
C ILE A 314 0.06 18.76 -4.95
N GLN A 315 -1.28 18.89 -4.94
CA GLN A 315 -2.02 19.93 -4.20
C GLN A 315 -2.88 19.34 -3.06
N THR A 316 -2.93 18.02 -2.95
CA THR A 316 -3.61 17.31 -1.85
C THR A 316 -2.66 17.16 -0.67
N PRO A 317 -3.08 17.47 0.58
CA PRO A 317 -2.28 17.21 1.78
C PRO A 317 -1.78 15.77 1.80
N THR A 318 -0.47 15.59 1.69
CA THR A 318 0.15 14.28 1.48
C THR A 318 1.35 14.08 2.39
N GLN A 319 1.39 12.93 3.05
CA GLN A 319 2.52 12.49 3.86
C GLN A 319 3.27 11.36 3.15
N ILE A 320 4.58 11.47 3.02
CA ILE A 320 5.45 10.37 2.58
C ILE A 320 6.23 9.87 3.79
N ILE A 321 6.13 8.58 4.10
CA ILE A 321 6.96 7.93 5.13
C ILE A 321 7.90 6.93 4.46
N ALA A 322 9.19 7.00 4.81
CA ALA A 322 10.20 6.08 4.30
C ALA A 322 11.25 5.76 5.36
N SER A 323 11.91 4.62 5.26
CA SER A 323 13.05 4.24 6.10
C SER A 323 14.37 4.34 5.34
N ARG A 324 15.44 4.76 6.03
CA ARG A 324 16.79 4.83 5.44
C ARG A 324 17.38 3.47 5.12
N ASP A 325 16.98 2.46 5.88
CA ASP A 325 17.48 1.09 5.77
C ASP A 325 16.62 0.19 4.88
N ASP A 326 15.70 0.77 4.06
CA ASP A 326 14.91 0.03 3.09
C ASP A 326 15.82 -0.64 2.05
N PRO A 327 15.84 -1.99 1.96
CA PRO A 327 16.73 -2.69 1.02
C PRO A 327 16.27 -2.65 -0.44
N LEU A 328 15.06 -2.13 -0.71
CA LEU A 328 14.44 -2.09 -2.03
C LEU A 328 14.43 -0.67 -2.61
N ILE A 329 14.18 0.33 -1.75
CA ILE A 329 13.91 1.71 -2.16
C ILE A 329 15.04 2.62 -1.66
N PRO A 330 15.87 3.18 -2.56
CA PRO A 330 16.94 4.09 -2.16
C PRO A 330 16.35 5.39 -1.62
N ILE A 331 16.67 5.70 -0.36
CA ILE A 331 16.14 6.91 0.33
C ILE A 331 16.59 8.21 -0.33
N ASP A 332 17.72 8.21 -1.03
CA ASP A 332 18.29 9.38 -1.68
C ASP A 332 17.32 10.04 -2.67
N ASN A 333 16.47 9.24 -3.33
CA ASN A 333 15.46 9.75 -4.24
C ASN A 333 14.46 10.65 -3.52
N LEU A 334 14.02 10.26 -2.31
CA LEU A 334 13.13 11.08 -1.49
C LEU A 334 13.86 12.30 -0.91
N LEU A 335 15.11 12.14 -0.46
CA LEU A 335 15.85 13.24 0.17
C LEU A 335 16.18 14.39 -0.80
N ARG A 336 16.44 14.07 -2.07
CA ARG A 336 16.74 15.05 -3.14
C ARG A 336 15.50 15.60 -3.80
N LEU A 337 14.32 14.98 -3.60
CA LEU A 337 13.09 15.34 -4.26
C LEU A 337 12.63 16.73 -3.82
N LYS A 338 12.28 17.58 -4.79
CA LYS A 338 11.56 18.81 -4.54
C LYS A 338 10.10 18.48 -4.22
N LEU A 339 9.69 18.79 -3.02
CA LEU A 339 8.31 18.60 -2.58
C LEU A 339 7.47 19.83 -2.93
N SER A 340 6.17 19.64 -3.17
CA SER A 340 5.21 20.74 -3.17
C SER A 340 4.94 21.21 -1.75
N ASP A 341 4.28 22.35 -1.62
CA ASP A 341 3.86 22.87 -0.30
C ASP A 341 2.84 22.00 0.42
N PHE A 342 2.22 21.06 -0.28
CA PHE A 342 1.23 20.13 0.24
C PHE A 342 1.79 18.75 0.58
N VAL A 343 3.10 18.54 0.41
CA VAL A 343 3.74 17.24 0.64
C VAL A 343 4.78 17.36 1.74
N ASN A 344 4.61 16.56 2.79
CA ASN A 344 5.62 16.36 3.83
C ASN A 344 6.27 14.98 3.72
N ARG A 345 7.52 14.90 4.21
CA ARG A 345 8.24 13.62 4.34
C ARG A 345 8.64 13.37 5.78
N HIS A 346 8.44 12.13 6.22
CA HIS A 346 8.94 11.62 7.49
C HIS A 346 9.90 10.45 7.20
N VAL A 347 11.14 10.56 7.68
CA VAL A 347 12.18 9.56 7.41
C VAL A 347 12.66 8.98 8.72
N THR A 348 12.55 7.66 8.86
CA THR A 348 13.07 6.91 10.00
C THR A 348 14.44 6.30 9.66
N ASP A 349 15.32 6.10 10.63
CA ASP A 349 16.62 5.46 10.40
C ASP A 349 16.48 3.95 10.13
N HIS A 350 15.43 3.35 10.70
CA HIS A 350 15.10 1.93 10.59
C HIS A 350 13.65 1.73 10.15
N GLY A 351 13.30 0.51 9.73
CA GLY A 351 11.92 0.17 9.34
C GLY A 351 11.84 -0.89 8.25
N GLY A 352 12.90 -1.02 7.44
CA GLY A 352 12.91 -1.88 6.27
C GLY A 352 11.81 -1.52 5.28
N HIS A 353 11.42 -2.48 4.45
CA HIS A 353 10.35 -2.26 3.48
C HIS A 353 8.98 -2.67 4.06
N LEU A 354 8.16 -1.68 4.44
CA LEU A 354 6.78 -1.82 4.96
C LEU A 354 6.61 -2.55 6.31
N ALA A 355 7.68 -2.90 7.01
CA ALA A 355 7.57 -3.67 8.24
C ALA A 355 7.33 -2.81 9.47
N PHE A 356 8.25 -1.91 9.75
CA PHE A 356 8.24 -1.02 10.91
C PHE A 356 7.79 -1.72 12.20
N VAL A 357 8.42 -2.89 12.48
CA VAL A 357 8.15 -3.67 13.69
C VAL A 357 8.92 -3.06 14.84
N GLY A 358 8.22 -2.30 15.65
CA GLY A 358 8.75 -1.54 16.78
C GLY A 358 8.70 -2.27 18.10
N ARG A 359 9.15 -1.58 19.17
CA ARG A 359 9.10 -2.06 20.56
C ARG A 359 7.72 -1.94 21.20
N GLY A 360 6.77 -1.22 20.57
CA GLY A 360 5.41 -1.07 21.09
C GLY A 360 5.29 -0.15 22.33
N HIS A 361 6.14 0.88 22.42
CA HIS A 361 6.11 1.79 23.58
C HIS A 361 5.04 2.87 23.51
N CYS A 362 4.68 3.32 22.32
CA CYS A 362 3.74 4.43 22.08
C CYS A 362 2.44 4.00 21.41
N ASP A 363 2.38 2.78 20.89
CA ASP A 363 1.24 2.26 20.15
C ASP A 363 0.66 1.02 20.84
N ALA A 364 -0.61 0.69 20.55
CA ALA A 364 -1.28 -0.47 21.14
C ALA A 364 -0.68 -1.82 20.69
N ASP A 365 0.08 -1.83 19.59
CA ASP A 365 0.85 -2.98 19.12
C ASP A 365 2.20 -2.57 18.51
N ARG A 366 2.99 -3.55 18.09
CA ARG A 366 4.34 -3.36 17.53
C ARG A 366 4.39 -2.83 16.11
N TYR A 367 3.29 -2.69 15.41
CA TYR A 367 3.26 -2.30 13.99
C TYR A 367 3.13 -0.79 13.87
N TRP A 368 4.24 -0.09 14.08
CA TRP A 368 4.31 1.37 14.13
C TRP A 368 3.69 2.04 12.90
N ILE A 369 3.96 1.54 11.70
CA ILE A 369 3.46 2.14 10.47
C ILE A 369 1.93 2.08 10.33
N ASP A 370 1.29 1.04 10.88
CA ASP A 370 -0.16 0.95 10.86
C ASP A 370 -0.78 2.11 11.62
N TRP A 371 -0.19 2.45 12.78
CA TRP A 371 -0.64 3.56 13.62
C TRP A 371 -0.36 4.91 12.96
N ARG A 372 0.76 5.06 12.23
CA ARG A 372 1.02 6.32 11.47
C ARG A 372 0.01 6.53 10.36
N VAL A 373 -0.44 5.46 9.71
CA VAL A 373 -1.56 5.55 8.74
C VAL A 373 -2.85 5.92 9.47
N VAL A 374 -3.15 5.29 10.62
CA VAL A 374 -4.33 5.64 11.44
C VAL A 374 -4.27 7.11 11.83
N ASP A 375 -3.17 7.57 12.44
CA ASP A 375 -2.99 8.96 12.87
C ASP A 375 -3.25 9.93 11.72
N TRP A 376 -2.63 9.69 10.54
CA TRP A 376 -2.75 10.56 9.38
C TRP A 376 -4.17 10.64 8.83
N VAL A 377 -4.86 9.52 8.72
CA VAL A 377 -6.20 9.48 8.11
C VAL A 377 -7.30 9.93 9.07
N THR A 378 -7.05 9.93 10.39
CA THR A 378 -8.02 10.36 11.40
C THR A 378 -7.81 11.80 11.85
N TRP A 379 -6.62 12.36 11.62
CA TRP A 379 -6.23 13.74 11.99
C TRP A 379 -6.85 14.85 11.08
#